data_0e0f692ebdfb0ac0004c09b97e9624ca
#
_entry.id   0e0f692ebdfb0ac0004c09b97e9624ca
#
_cell.length_a   1.000
_cell.length_b   1.000
_cell.length_c   1.000
_cell.angle_alpha   90.00
_cell.angle_beta   90.00
_cell.angle_gamma   90.00
#
_symmetry.space_group_name_H-M   'P 1'
#
loop_
_entity.id
_entity.type
_entity.pdbx_description
1 polymer ?
#
loop_
_entity_poly.entity_id
_entity_poly.type
_entity_poly.pdbx_seq_one_letter_code
_entity_poly.pdbx_strand_id
1 'polypeptide(L)'
;MPSTGDTLSEVREPQHLLRGARWLAMVITGLSLVPTLGLFLPAWRRLELWSADAAEWLPIMQLVGMAGLLLVLRPPRTWRDAVQFVALNAWSLLAVSLCGYKLWEVTIATCLKVGIRWGVLFAWTYSVLGLPLIGWAILRARPGQRFAKRSVRLWFGLTLMLLVAEPLAWWLQQSSERLALPESLPVAPAGQLRIVALGSSTMAGHPFEPKFGIPQMLAWRVQAMYPDREIVVENLAVPGQSLREAILCLQRLKLRPHLLLLYSGHNEFLHDMEECLDPGTGLHELADPWLVNSPLVRLLHFHLTRLRVMRTLCRMRFELIDRHIVPPMLAPQRLRLFEQALSQLARFGQRHNIPMLWYVPAGSESGFEPSRSWVRPGTPLSAERELTQLWEAIMERMREENWNSAAELCREGLLAQPQFAEFHFRLGECLQRMDRVDEAQEHFAQALDGDGHPVRLPHDYQRIVQAVADRFSIAAVNGESALRPQTPLGILDRSVIYDNVHPTFRGFFLLGQAGANAVFQKKLLSAKFGEPHAVSEVSQSDAARHFEIQASDVATAQRRIANGLRWLSLLRFDPQRRLQEADLWDELSRQIETGEAHPREHGIGPLDGN
;
A
#
# COMPACT_ATOMS: atom_id res chain seq x y z
N MET A 1 -84.53 -30.42 -29.21
CA MET A 1 -83.69 -29.25 -29.44
C MET A 1 -82.33 -29.51 -28.76
N PRO A 2 -81.27 -29.75 -29.50
CA PRO A 2 -79.92 -29.94 -28.89
C PRO A 2 -79.20 -28.60 -28.85
N SER A 3 -78.55 -28.36 -27.71
CA SER A 3 -77.68 -27.23 -27.42
C SER A 3 -76.35 -27.37 -28.17
N THR A 4 -76.03 -26.36 -28.93
CA THR A 4 -74.74 -26.22 -29.60
C THR A 4 -73.70 -25.89 -28.59
N GLY A 5 -72.78 -26.82 -28.34
CA GLY A 5 -71.57 -26.57 -27.59
C GLY A 5 -70.47 -25.92 -28.46
N ASP A 6 -70.10 -24.72 -28.16
CA ASP A 6 -68.92 -24.04 -28.74
C ASP A 6 -67.61 -24.71 -28.29
N THR A 7 -67.04 -25.49 -29.18
CA THR A 7 -65.64 -25.95 -29.03
C THR A 7 -64.71 -24.87 -29.53
N LEU A 8 -64.21 -24.00 -28.60
CA LEU A 8 -63.02 -23.18 -28.84
C LEU A 8 -61.83 -24.12 -29.03
N SER A 9 -61.42 -24.27 -30.29
CA SER A 9 -60.15 -24.94 -30.64
C SER A 9 -58.99 -24.25 -29.96
N GLU A 10 -58.41 -24.91 -28.96
CA GLU A 10 -57.08 -24.53 -28.45
C GLU A 10 -56.10 -24.56 -29.63
N VAL A 11 -55.68 -23.39 -30.08
CA VAL A 11 -54.53 -23.24 -31.00
C VAL A 11 -53.29 -23.68 -30.24
N ARG A 12 -52.88 -24.93 -30.44
CA ARG A 12 -51.59 -25.43 -29.94
C ARG A 12 -50.49 -24.68 -30.66
N GLU A 13 -49.84 -23.76 -29.98
CA GLU A 13 -48.61 -23.13 -30.49
C GLU A 13 -47.60 -24.22 -30.89
N PRO A 14 -46.95 -24.08 -32.03
CA PRO A 14 -46.05 -25.11 -32.56
C PRO A 14 -44.82 -25.25 -31.66
N GLN A 15 -44.70 -26.43 -31.04
CA GLN A 15 -43.59 -26.74 -30.07
C GLN A 15 -42.18 -26.51 -30.62
N HIS A 16 -42.00 -26.52 -31.95
CA HIS A 16 -40.72 -26.24 -32.62
C HIS A 16 -40.29 -24.78 -32.51
N LEU A 17 -41.19 -23.80 -32.50
CA LEU A 17 -40.88 -22.38 -32.31
C LEU A 17 -40.39 -22.13 -30.89
N LEU A 18 -40.99 -22.76 -29.88
CA LEU A 18 -40.55 -22.69 -28.49
C LEU A 18 -39.19 -23.36 -28.28
N ARG A 19 -38.88 -24.45 -28.96
CA ARG A 19 -37.54 -25.08 -28.92
C ARG A 19 -36.50 -24.21 -29.58
N GLY A 20 -36.78 -23.56 -30.72
CA GLY A 20 -35.91 -22.64 -31.40
C GLY A 20 -35.58 -21.40 -30.55
N ALA A 21 -36.63 -20.82 -29.91
CA ALA A 21 -36.42 -19.68 -28.99
C ALA A 21 -35.56 -20.03 -27.78
N ARG A 22 -35.69 -21.24 -27.22
CA ARG A 22 -34.85 -21.74 -26.12
C ARG A 22 -33.40 -21.90 -26.55
N TRP A 23 -33.18 -22.47 -27.74
CA TRP A 23 -31.84 -22.67 -28.29
C TRP A 23 -31.16 -21.33 -28.54
N LEU A 24 -31.85 -20.36 -29.15
CA LEU A 24 -31.37 -19.01 -29.37
C LEU A 24 -31.03 -18.30 -28.05
N ALA A 25 -31.90 -18.44 -27.05
CA ALA A 25 -31.65 -17.87 -25.71
C ALA A 25 -30.42 -18.48 -25.02
N MET A 26 -30.19 -19.81 -25.15
CA MET A 26 -28.95 -20.43 -24.63
C MET A 26 -27.71 -19.94 -25.36
N VAL A 27 -27.74 -19.79 -26.67
CA VAL A 27 -26.64 -19.28 -27.48
C VAL A 27 -26.32 -17.83 -27.10
N ILE A 28 -27.32 -16.96 -26.99
CA ILE A 28 -27.17 -15.56 -26.60
C ILE A 28 -26.61 -15.45 -25.16
N THR A 29 -27.11 -16.27 -24.24
CA THR A 29 -26.60 -16.32 -22.86
C THR A 29 -25.15 -16.79 -22.83
N GLY A 30 -24.80 -17.82 -23.57
CA GLY A 30 -23.41 -18.28 -23.70
C GLY A 30 -22.50 -17.21 -24.28
N LEU A 31 -22.94 -16.56 -25.36
CA LEU A 31 -22.17 -15.46 -25.98
C LEU A 31 -22.04 -14.22 -25.09
N SER A 32 -22.99 -13.94 -24.20
CA SER A 32 -22.89 -12.82 -23.26
C SER A 32 -22.02 -13.13 -22.04
N LEU A 33 -21.89 -14.42 -21.67
CA LEU A 33 -21.01 -14.85 -20.58
C LEU A 33 -19.54 -14.93 -20.99
N VAL A 34 -19.25 -15.24 -22.25
CA VAL A 34 -17.88 -15.35 -22.77
C VAL A 34 -17.07 -14.05 -22.59
N PRO A 35 -17.58 -12.86 -22.97
CA PRO A 35 -16.88 -11.60 -22.71
C PRO A 35 -16.68 -11.33 -21.22
N THR A 36 -17.68 -11.62 -20.40
CA THR A 36 -17.61 -11.42 -18.94
C THR A 36 -16.54 -12.32 -18.30
N LEU A 37 -16.46 -13.58 -18.72
CA LEU A 37 -15.41 -14.51 -18.29
C LEU A 37 -14.04 -14.13 -18.86
N GLY A 38 -13.99 -13.59 -20.10
CA GLY A 38 -12.78 -13.11 -20.74
C GLY A 38 -12.12 -11.94 -20.02
N LEU A 39 -12.91 -11.07 -19.37
CA LEU A 39 -12.39 -9.98 -18.54
C LEU A 39 -11.57 -10.48 -17.34
N PHE A 40 -11.83 -11.71 -16.88
CA PHE A 40 -11.09 -12.34 -15.78
C PHE A 40 -9.89 -13.19 -16.24
N LEU A 41 -9.69 -13.37 -17.56
CA LEU A 41 -8.57 -14.16 -18.09
C LEU A 41 -7.46 -13.25 -18.61
N PRO A 42 -6.24 -13.28 -18.03
CA PRO A 42 -5.12 -12.41 -18.43
C PRO A 42 -4.73 -12.52 -19.91
N ALA A 43 -5.01 -13.67 -20.54
CA ALA A 43 -4.73 -13.92 -21.96
C ALA A 43 -5.63 -13.11 -22.91
N TRP A 44 -6.84 -12.75 -22.49
CA TRP A 44 -7.82 -12.02 -23.29
C TRP A 44 -7.60 -10.51 -23.26
N ARG A 45 -6.94 -9.99 -22.21
CA ARG A 45 -6.53 -8.58 -22.13
C ARG A 45 -5.50 -8.18 -23.19
N ARG A 46 -4.74 -9.15 -23.74
CA ARG A 46 -3.73 -8.92 -24.77
C ARG A 46 -4.27 -8.87 -26.19
N LEU A 47 -5.52 -9.28 -26.38
CA LEU A 47 -6.17 -9.18 -27.66
C LEU A 47 -6.84 -7.81 -27.72
N GLU A 48 -6.26 -6.87 -28.48
CA GLU A 48 -6.77 -5.52 -28.77
C GLU A 48 -8.13 -5.55 -29.52
N LEU A 49 -8.93 -6.60 -29.33
CA LEU A 49 -10.18 -6.88 -30.02
C LEU A 49 -11.37 -6.05 -29.53
N TRP A 50 -11.19 -5.26 -28.47
CA TRP A 50 -12.29 -4.47 -27.90
C TRP A 50 -12.07 -3.00 -28.18
N SER A 51 -12.66 -2.50 -29.28
CA SER A 51 -12.82 -1.07 -29.50
C SER A 51 -13.79 -0.47 -28.46
N ALA A 52 -13.69 0.83 -28.20
CA ALA A 52 -14.61 1.54 -27.31
C ALA A 52 -16.08 1.30 -27.68
N ASP A 53 -16.38 1.14 -28.96
CA ASP A 53 -17.73 0.91 -29.50
C ASP A 53 -18.30 -0.45 -29.10
N ALA A 54 -17.47 -1.51 -29.04
CA ALA A 54 -17.92 -2.83 -28.57
C ALA A 54 -18.30 -2.80 -27.07
N ALA A 55 -17.69 -1.91 -26.32
CA ALA A 55 -17.94 -1.74 -24.90
C ALA A 55 -19.34 -1.17 -24.60
N GLU A 56 -19.89 -0.34 -25.48
CA GLU A 56 -21.23 0.24 -25.29
C GLU A 56 -22.36 -0.80 -25.42
N TRP A 57 -22.14 -1.88 -26.18
CA TRP A 57 -23.14 -2.92 -26.41
C TRP A 57 -23.15 -4.02 -25.33
N LEU A 58 -22.11 -4.12 -24.51
CA LEU A 58 -21.97 -5.17 -23.50
C LEU A 58 -23.13 -5.18 -22.48
N PRO A 59 -23.61 -4.04 -21.95
CA PRO A 59 -24.75 -4.00 -21.04
C PRO A 59 -26.04 -4.50 -21.70
N ILE A 60 -26.24 -4.15 -22.98
CA ILE A 60 -27.39 -4.59 -23.75
C ILE A 60 -27.33 -6.10 -23.98
N MET A 61 -26.18 -6.63 -24.34
CA MET A 61 -25.96 -8.07 -24.50
C MET A 61 -26.16 -8.84 -23.19
N GLN A 62 -25.72 -8.31 -22.07
CA GLN A 62 -25.95 -8.91 -20.74
C GLN A 62 -27.44 -8.90 -20.38
N LEU A 63 -28.17 -7.83 -20.70
CA LEU A 63 -29.60 -7.69 -20.47
C LEU A 63 -30.39 -8.75 -21.28
N VAL A 64 -30.05 -8.89 -22.56
CA VAL A 64 -30.64 -9.89 -23.47
C VAL A 64 -30.27 -11.31 -23.03
N GLY A 65 -29.03 -11.55 -22.64
CA GLY A 65 -28.56 -12.84 -22.15
C GLY A 65 -29.27 -13.29 -20.87
N MET A 66 -29.46 -12.37 -19.92
CA MET A 66 -30.19 -12.67 -18.67
C MET A 66 -31.70 -12.86 -18.90
N ALA A 67 -32.30 -12.06 -19.76
CA ALA A 67 -33.68 -12.29 -20.16
C ALA A 67 -33.83 -13.68 -20.81
N GLY A 68 -32.90 -14.07 -21.68
CA GLY A 68 -32.82 -15.39 -22.27
C GLY A 68 -32.65 -16.51 -21.23
N LEU A 69 -31.76 -16.34 -20.26
CA LEU A 69 -31.53 -17.31 -19.17
C LEU A 69 -32.81 -17.53 -18.34
N LEU A 70 -33.52 -16.46 -18.03
CA LEU A 70 -34.78 -16.54 -17.29
C LEU A 70 -35.87 -17.27 -18.08
N LEU A 71 -35.93 -17.08 -19.39
CA LEU A 71 -36.85 -17.80 -20.29
C LEU A 71 -36.50 -19.29 -20.43
N VAL A 72 -35.19 -19.63 -20.40
CA VAL A 72 -34.68 -21.02 -20.41
C VAL A 72 -35.01 -21.75 -19.13
N LEU A 73 -34.77 -21.09 -17.99
CA LEU A 73 -34.99 -21.70 -16.67
C LEU A 73 -36.48 -21.98 -16.39
N ARG A 74 -37.39 -21.20 -16.98
CA ARG A 74 -38.80 -21.42 -16.87
C ARG A 74 -39.55 -21.02 -18.16
N PRO A 75 -39.71 -21.94 -19.09
CA PRO A 75 -40.43 -21.65 -20.32
C PRO A 75 -41.87 -21.26 -20.00
N PRO A 76 -42.33 -20.12 -20.51
CA PRO A 76 -43.71 -19.73 -20.40
C PRO A 76 -44.59 -20.73 -21.18
N ARG A 77 -45.80 -20.99 -20.72
CA ARG A 77 -46.75 -21.85 -21.41
C ARG A 77 -47.35 -21.14 -22.60
N THR A 78 -47.47 -19.83 -22.54
CA THR A 78 -47.98 -18.98 -23.60
C THR A 78 -47.10 -17.74 -23.80
N TRP A 79 -47.19 -17.09 -24.97
CA TRP A 79 -46.49 -15.83 -25.25
C TRP A 79 -46.91 -14.69 -24.29
N ARG A 80 -48.18 -14.67 -23.89
CA ARG A 80 -48.68 -13.72 -22.89
C ARG A 80 -48.01 -13.89 -21.53
N ASP A 81 -47.78 -15.13 -21.10
CA ASP A 81 -47.06 -15.42 -19.87
C ASP A 81 -45.60 -14.97 -19.96
N ALA A 82 -44.97 -15.10 -21.14
CA ALA A 82 -43.59 -14.62 -21.38
C ALA A 82 -43.50 -13.10 -21.26
N VAL A 83 -44.40 -12.37 -21.91
CA VAL A 83 -44.45 -10.90 -21.86
C VAL A 83 -44.75 -10.43 -20.44
N GLN A 84 -45.72 -11.05 -19.74
CA GLN A 84 -45.99 -10.70 -18.34
C GLN A 84 -44.82 -11.02 -17.41
N PHE A 85 -44.13 -12.12 -17.65
CA PHE A 85 -42.95 -12.49 -16.87
C PHE A 85 -41.81 -11.49 -17.07
N VAL A 86 -41.51 -11.09 -18.31
CA VAL A 86 -40.50 -10.07 -18.61
C VAL A 86 -40.90 -8.72 -18.04
N ALA A 87 -42.16 -8.30 -18.19
CA ALA A 87 -42.65 -7.03 -17.66
C ALA A 87 -42.57 -6.96 -16.11
N LEU A 88 -42.97 -8.06 -15.43
CA LEU A 88 -42.93 -8.15 -13.97
C LEU A 88 -41.48 -8.21 -13.40
N ASN A 89 -40.55 -8.72 -14.20
CA ASN A 89 -39.16 -8.82 -13.81
C ASN A 89 -38.28 -7.72 -14.46
N ALA A 90 -38.86 -6.81 -15.25
CA ALA A 90 -38.15 -5.76 -15.96
C ALA A 90 -37.26 -4.94 -15.02
N TRP A 91 -37.76 -4.62 -13.83
CA TRP A 91 -36.97 -3.91 -12.80
C TRP A 91 -35.82 -4.75 -12.21
N SER A 92 -36.05 -6.03 -11.98
CA SER A 92 -34.98 -6.93 -11.50
C SER A 92 -33.92 -7.12 -12.58
N LEU A 93 -34.35 -7.25 -13.84
CA LEU A 93 -33.46 -7.32 -15.00
C LEU A 93 -32.67 -6.01 -15.18
N LEU A 94 -33.35 -4.88 -15.08
CA LEU A 94 -32.72 -3.56 -15.16
C LEU A 94 -31.74 -3.36 -14.01
N ALA A 95 -32.11 -3.74 -12.79
CA ALA A 95 -31.23 -3.63 -11.63
C ALA A 95 -29.96 -4.48 -11.75
N VAL A 96 -30.11 -5.74 -12.19
CA VAL A 96 -28.94 -6.62 -12.40
C VAL A 96 -28.09 -6.11 -13.56
N SER A 97 -28.72 -5.57 -14.61
CA SER A 97 -27.99 -4.98 -15.74
C SER A 97 -27.27 -3.71 -15.34
N LEU A 98 -27.87 -2.88 -14.49
CA LEU A 98 -27.23 -1.68 -13.95
C LEU A 98 -26.11 -2.01 -12.96
N CYS A 99 -26.27 -3.04 -12.13
CA CYS A 99 -25.20 -3.55 -11.28
C CYS A 99 -24.08 -4.16 -12.15
N GLY A 100 -24.42 -4.91 -13.18
CA GLY A 100 -23.48 -5.44 -14.16
C GLY A 100 -22.78 -4.34 -14.96
N TYR A 101 -23.52 -3.32 -15.39
CA TYR A 101 -23.01 -2.14 -16.06
C TYR A 101 -22.07 -1.33 -15.13
N LYS A 102 -22.43 -1.18 -13.86
CA LYS A 102 -21.59 -0.51 -12.88
C LYS A 102 -20.33 -1.29 -12.55
N LEU A 103 -20.44 -2.59 -12.38
CA LEU A 103 -19.28 -3.45 -12.24
C LEU A 103 -18.35 -3.35 -13.46
N TRP A 104 -18.93 -3.24 -14.64
CA TRP A 104 -18.23 -3.09 -15.89
C TRP A 104 -17.71 -1.66 -16.10
N GLU A 105 -18.48 -0.60 -15.80
CA GLU A 105 -18.05 0.79 -15.84
C GLU A 105 -16.90 1.03 -14.86
N VAL A 106 -16.95 0.42 -13.68
CA VAL A 106 -15.88 0.42 -12.71
C VAL A 106 -14.66 -0.30 -13.27
N THR A 107 -14.84 -1.42 -13.96
CA THR A 107 -13.75 -2.15 -14.62
C THR A 107 -13.17 -1.37 -15.80
N ILE A 108 -14.00 -0.62 -16.55
CA ILE A 108 -13.56 0.22 -17.69
C ILE A 108 -13.19 1.63 -17.28
N ALA A 109 -13.80 2.25 -16.27
CA ALA A 109 -13.39 3.55 -15.75
C ALA A 109 -11.97 3.50 -15.19
N THR A 110 -11.53 2.32 -14.77
CA THR A 110 -10.11 2.02 -14.52
C THR A 110 -9.27 2.21 -15.78
N CYS A 111 -9.84 1.88 -16.94
CA CYS A 111 -9.17 2.04 -18.23
C CYS A 111 -9.36 3.44 -18.88
N LEU A 112 -10.45 4.16 -18.63
CA LEU A 112 -10.88 5.31 -19.44
C LEU A 112 -11.26 6.59 -18.67
N LYS A 113 -11.24 6.64 -17.34
CA LYS A 113 -11.50 7.86 -16.52
C LYS A 113 -12.80 8.62 -16.80
N VAL A 114 -13.92 7.96 -16.90
CA VAL A 114 -15.21 8.65 -17.03
C VAL A 114 -16.05 8.58 -15.75
N GLY A 115 -16.21 9.71 -15.14
CA GLY A 115 -17.31 10.23 -14.31
C GLY A 115 -18.06 9.33 -13.32
N ILE A 116 -17.49 9.14 -12.15
CA ILE A 116 -17.99 8.41 -10.98
C ILE A 116 -19.28 8.98 -10.37
N ARG A 117 -19.57 10.28 -10.57
CA ARG A 117 -20.74 10.96 -9.98
C ARG A 117 -22.08 10.29 -10.31
N TRP A 118 -22.20 9.70 -11.47
CA TRP A 118 -23.42 9.01 -11.93
C TRP A 118 -23.67 7.68 -11.23
N GLY A 119 -22.62 6.94 -10.79
CA GLY A 119 -22.75 5.66 -10.10
C GLY A 119 -23.40 5.76 -8.74
N VAL A 120 -22.99 6.75 -7.96
CA VAL A 120 -23.58 7.03 -6.65
C VAL A 120 -25.03 7.50 -6.83
N LEU A 121 -25.29 8.38 -7.78
CA LEU A 121 -26.65 8.84 -8.09
C LEU A 121 -27.55 7.67 -8.54
N PHE A 122 -27.00 6.74 -9.34
CA PHE A 122 -27.75 5.56 -9.82
C PHE A 122 -28.03 4.58 -8.68
N ALA A 123 -27.07 4.30 -7.81
CA ALA A 123 -27.28 3.43 -6.65
C ALA A 123 -28.30 4.02 -5.68
N TRP A 124 -28.27 5.34 -5.47
CA TRP A 124 -29.24 6.06 -4.68
C TRP A 124 -30.63 6.05 -5.32
N THR A 125 -30.73 6.35 -6.62
CA THR A 125 -31.99 6.34 -7.35
C THR A 125 -32.60 4.94 -7.36
N TYR A 126 -31.78 3.89 -7.54
CA TYR A 126 -32.22 2.50 -7.45
C TYR A 126 -32.73 2.15 -6.05
N SER A 127 -32.02 2.54 -5.00
CA SER A 127 -32.43 2.25 -3.63
C SER A 127 -33.70 3.00 -3.23
N VAL A 128 -33.82 4.25 -3.61
CA VAL A 128 -34.95 5.12 -3.24
C VAL A 128 -36.21 4.83 -4.07
N LEU A 129 -36.05 4.57 -5.37
CA LEU A 129 -37.19 4.35 -6.26
C LEU A 129 -37.44 2.85 -6.54
N GLY A 130 -36.37 2.07 -6.68
CA GLY A 130 -36.47 0.64 -6.99
C GLY A 130 -37.04 -0.17 -5.84
N LEU A 131 -36.64 0.07 -4.60
CA LEU A 131 -37.12 -0.68 -3.43
C LEU A 131 -38.63 -0.53 -3.18
N PRO A 132 -39.23 0.70 -3.22
CA PRO A 132 -40.68 0.85 -3.11
C PRO A 132 -41.45 0.17 -4.27
N LEU A 133 -40.92 0.26 -5.50
CA LEU A 133 -41.54 -0.39 -6.66
C LEU A 133 -41.48 -1.92 -6.59
N ILE A 134 -40.35 -2.44 -6.10
CA ILE A 134 -40.20 -3.88 -5.85
C ILE A 134 -41.17 -4.33 -4.74
N GLY A 135 -41.26 -3.56 -3.65
CA GLY A 135 -42.22 -3.80 -2.58
C GLY A 135 -43.67 -3.79 -3.07
N TRP A 136 -44.03 -2.80 -3.89
CA TRP A 136 -45.34 -2.69 -4.49
C TRP A 136 -45.64 -3.89 -5.46
N ALA A 137 -44.65 -4.28 -6.28
CA ALA A 137 -44.79 -5.45 -7.16
C ALA A 137 -44.97 -6.77 -6.39
N ILE A 138 -44.30 -6.92 -5.22
CA ILE A 138 -44.47 -8.06 -4.31
C ILE A 138 -45.90 -8.11 -3.76
N LEU A 139 -46.43 -6.97 -3.33
CA LEU A 139 -47.77 -6.88 -2.74
C LEU A 139 -48.89 -7.13 -3.75
N ARG A 140 -48.68 -6.76 -5.03
CA ARG A 140 -49.68 -6.98 -6.12
C ARG A 140 -49.55 -8.30 -6.88
N ALA A 141 -48.51 -9.10 -6.65
CA ALA A 141 -48.31 -10.37 -7.38
C ALA A 141 -49.40 -11.39 -7.04
N ARG A 142 -50.06 -11.92 -8.09
CA ARG A 142 -51.14 -12.92 -7.97
C ARG A 142 -50.63 -14.27 -7.44
N PRO A 143 -51.49 -15.13 -6.84
CA PRO A 143 -51.09 -16.40 -6.16
C PRO A 143 -50.30 -17.38 -7.03
N GLY A 144 -50.50 -17.40 -8.36
CA GLY A 144 -49.78 -18.28 -9.28
C GLY A 144 -48.32 -17.92 -9.60
N GLN A 145 -47.83 -16.74 -9.17
CA GLN A 145 -46.51 -16.22 -9.53
C GLN A 145 -45.46 -16.46 -8.43
N ARG A 146 -45.40 -17.68 -7.87
CA ARG A 146 -44.50 -18.02 -6.76
C ARG A 146 -43.01 -17.77 -7.06
N PHE A 147 -42.60 -17.94 -8.31
CA PHE A 147 -41.19 -17.73 -8.70
C PHE A 147 -40.82 -16.23 -8.73
N ALA A 148 -41.68 -15.39 -9.33
CA ALA A 148 -41.46 -13.95 -9.34
C ALA A 148 -41.39 -13.40 -7.91
N LYS A 149 -42.27 -13.87 -7.00
CA LYS A 149 -42.22 -13.49 -5.58
C LYS A 149 -40.90 -13.90 -4.89
N ARG A 150 -40.36 -15.09 -5.20
CA ARG A 150 -39.08 -15.56 -4.63
C ARG A 150 -37.91 -14.75 -5.14
N SER A 151 -37.83 -14.47 -6.44
CA SER A 151 -36.78 -13.66 -7.06
C SER A 151 -36.75 -12.23 -6.49
N VAL A 152 -37.96 -11.60 -6.41
CA VAL A 152 -38.05 -10.24 -5.85
C VAL A 152 -37.69 -10.22 -4.37
N ARG A 153 -38.04 -11.22 -3.56
CA ARG A 153 -37.63 -11.33 -2.15
C ARG A 153 -36.14 -11.52 -2.03
N LEU A 154 -35.52 -12.32 -2.91
CA LEU A 154 -34.05 -12.50 -2.91
C LEU A 154 -33.34 -11.19 -3.22
N TRP A 155 -33.78 -10.46 -4.26
CA TRP A 155 -33.20 -9.17 -4.60
C TRP A 155 -33.44 -8.11 -3.55
N PHE A 156 -34.62 -8.06 -2.95
CA PHE A 156 -34.90 -7.19 -1.81
C PHE A 156 -33.98 -7.51 -0.63
N GLY A 157 -33.80 -8.80 -0.31
CA GLY A 157 -32.89 -9.24 0.75
C GLY A 157 -31.44 -8.86 0.46
N LEU A 158 -30.96 -9.06 -0.77
CA LEU A 158 -29.60 -8.67 -1.18
C LEU A 158 -29.40 -7.15 -1.12
N THR A 159 -30.36 -6.37 -1.60
CA THR A 159 -30.27 -4.89 -1.55
C THR A 159 -30.30 -4.40 -0.10
N LEU A 160 -31.17 -4.97 0.75
CA LEU A 160 -31.23 -4.63 2.16
C LEU A 160 -29.92 -5.02 2.87
N MET A 161 -29.37 -6.18 2.53
CA MET A 161 -28.06 -6.61 3.07
C MET A 161 -26.95 -5.64 2.68
N LEU A 162 -26.89 -5.17 1.44
CA LEU A 162 -25.92 -4.19 1.00
C LEU A 162 -26.11 -2.83 1.70
N LEU A 163 -27.36 -2.38 1.85
CA LEU A 163 -27.66 -1.12 2.55
C LEU A 163 -27.30 -1.16 4.05
N VAL A 164 -27.33 -2.34 4.66
CA VAL A 164 -26.94 -2.51 6.08
C VAL A 164 -25.44 -2.81 6.20
N ALA A 165 -24.89 -3.58 5.26
CA ALA A 165 -23.48 -4.01 5.32
C ALA A 165 -22.52 -2.83 5.16
N GLU A 166 -22.82 -1.84 4.29
CA GLU A 166 -21.94 -0.71 4.09
C GLU A 166 -21.83 0.20 5.33
N PRO A 167 -22.95 0.66 5.96
CA PRO A 167 -22.88 1.41 7.22
C PRO A 167 -22.25 0.60 8.36
N LEU A 168 -22.53 -0.72 8.42
CA LEU A 168 -21.93 -1.61 9.44
C LEU A 168 -20.41 -1.75 9.21
N ALA A 169 -19.98 -1.94 7.97
CA ALA A 169 -18.57 -2.00 7.62
C ALA A 169 -17.87 -0.66 7.92
N TRP A 170 -18.52 0.46 7.62
CA TRP A 170 -18.03 1.80 7.96
C TRP A 170 -17.92 1.98 9.49
N TRP A 171 -18.92 1.56 10.26
CA TRP A 171 -18.88 1.60 11.73
C TRP A 171 -17.77 0.70 12.30
N LEU A 172 -17.62 -0.52 11.77
CA LEU A 172 -16.55 -1.43 12.12
C LEU A 172 -15.18 -0.83 11.80
N GLN A 173 -15.03 -0.18 10.64
CA GLN A 173 -13.81 0.50 10.26
C GLN A 173 -13.51 1.66 11.22
N GLN A 174 -14.47 2.54 11.51
CA GLN A 174 -14.28 3.63 12.47
C GLN A 174 -13.92 3.12 13.87
N SER A 175 -14.55 2.04 14.33
CA SER A 175 -14.20 1.42 15.60
C SER A 175 -12.80 0.80 15.57
N SER A 176 -12.38 0.27 14.41
CA SER A 176 -11.04 -0.26 14.21
C SER A 176 -9.96 0.82 14.06
N GLU A 177 -10.31 2.04 13.65
CA GLU A 177 -9.39 3.19 13.54
C GLU A 177 -8.94 3.72 14.90
N ARG A 178 -9.73 3.49 15.96
CA ARG A 178 -9.33 3.82 17.32
C ARG A 178 -8.32 2.77 17.81
N LEU A 179 -7.13 3.28 18.19
CA LEU A 179 -6.13 2.42 18.81
C LEU A 179 -6.54 2.15 20.26
N ALA A 180 -6.72 0.89 20.60
CA ALA A 180 -6.97 0.47 21.99
C ALA A 180 -5.65 0.55 22.76
N LEU A 181 -5.36 1.71 23.36
CA LEU A 181 -4.16 1.94 24.17
C LEU A 181 -4.47 1.76 25.65
N PRO A 182 -3.47 1.39 26.48
CA PRO A 182 -3.67 1.23 27.93
C PRO A 182 -4.25 2.49 28.57
N GLU A 183 -5.30 2.34 29.37
CA GLU A 183 -5.91 3.46 30.08
C GLU A 183 -5.10 3.87 31.30
N SER A 184 -4.43 2.92 31.94
CA SER A 184 -3.58 3.14 33.11
C SER A 184 -2.29 2.34 32.99
N LEU A 185 -1.20 2.90 33.48
CA LEU A 185 0.10 2.25 33.53
C LEU A 185 0.67 2.40 34.94
N PRO A 186 0.99 1.31 35.64
CA PRO A 186 1.69 1.36 36.91
C PRO A 186 3.01 2.10 36.80
N VAL A 187 3.38 2.78 37.88
CA VAL A 187 4.66 3.50 37.96
C VAL A 187 5.80 2.51 38.03
N ALA A 188 6.90 2.82 37.34
CA ALA A 188 8.11 2.02 37.38
C ALA A 188 8.77 2.08 38.79
N PRO A 189 9.53 1.05 39.19
CA PRO A 189 10.25 1.02 40.46
C PRO A 189 11.15 2.25 40.67
N ALA A 190 11.33 2.65 41.92
CA ALA A 190 12.24 3.74 42.26
C ALA A 190 13.69 3.37 41.87
N GLY A 191 14.42 4.34 41.36
CA GLY A 191 15.82 4.13 40.87
C GLY A 191 15.94 3.75 39.42
N GLN A 192 14.88 3.21 38.80
CA GLN A 192 14.89 2.88 37.36
C GLN A 192 14.53 4.07 36.47
N LEU A 193 15.22 4.19 35.35
CA LEU A 193 14.86 5.04 34.23
C LEU A 193 14.53 4.14 33.03
N ARG A 194 13.25 4.04 32.67
CA ARG A 194 12.74 3.14 31.62
C ARG A 194 12.58 3.89 30.31
N ILE A 195 13.21 3.38 29.28
CA ILE A 195 13.10 3.84 27.89
C ILE A 195 12.33 2.76 27.12
N VAL A 196 11.24 3.14 26.47
CA VAL A 196 10.48 2.25 25.61
C VAL A 196 10.62 2.72 24.18
N ALA A 197 10.92 1.80 23.26
CA ALA A 197 11.07 2.09 21.85
C ALA A 197 9.96 1.43 21.02
N LEU A 198 9.34 2.23 20.14
CA LEU A 198 8.31 1.81 19.20
C LEU A 198 8.81 2.02 17.77
N GLY A 199 8.51 1.10 16.90
CA GLY A 199 8.87 1.23 15.49
C GLY A 199 8.92 -0.11 14.77
N SER A 200 9.62 -0.09 13.65
CA SER A 200 9.84 -1.27 12.82
C SER A 200 11.30 -1.74 12.88
N SER A 201 11.79 -2.34 11.80
CA SER A 201 13.12 -2.92 11.71
C SER A 201 14.26 -1.96 12.09
N THR A 202 14.20 -0.69 11.68
CA THR A 202 15.22 0.32 12.04
C THR A 202 15.26 0.57 13.55
N MET A 203 14.11 0.73 14.21
CA MET A 203 14.05 0.90 15.67
C MET A 203 14.40 -0.41 16.40
N ALA A 204 14.09 -1.57 15.81
CA ALA A 204 14.54 -2.86 16.35
C ALA A 204 16.08 -3.00 16.37
N GLY A 205 16.76 -2.28 15.49
CA GLY A 205 18.21 -2.31 15.34
C GLY A 205 18.70 -3.15 14.16
N HIS A 206 17.78 -3.51 13.22
CA HIS A 206 18.17 -4.30 12.05
C HIS A 206 19.20 -3.56 11.19
N PRO A 207 20.33 -4.16 10.81
CA PRO A 207 20.64 -5.61 10.86
C PRO A 207 21.50 -6.05 12.07
N PHE A 208 21.74 -5.19 13.07
CA PHE A 208 22.61 -5.46 14.21
C PHE A 208 21.87 -5.93 15.47
N GLU A 209 20.55 -6.06 15.40
CA GLU A 209 19.75 -6.48 16.55
C GLU A 209 20.17 -7.88 17.08
N PRO A 210 20.07 -8.14 18.39
CA PRO A 210 19.64 -7.23 19.45
C PRO A 210 20.76 -6.35 20.01
N LYS A 211 21.97 -6.45 19.46
CA LYS A 211 23.22 -5.93 20.05
C LYS A 211 23.32 -4.41 19.99
N PHE A 212 22.91 -3.82 18.86
CA PHE A 212 23.07 -2.39 18.60
C PHE A 212 21.91 -1.81 17.79
N GLY A 213 21.59 -0.55 18.03
CA GLY A 213 20.57 0.23 17.36
C GLY A 213 20.33 1.57 18.06
N ILE A 214 19.35 2.34 17.60
CA ILE A 214 19.01 3.65 18.17
C ILE A 214 18.74 3.57 19.68
N PRO A 215 17.89 2.62 20.20
CA PRO A 215 17.59 2.57 21.63
C PRO A 215 18.81 2.27 22.50
N GLN A 216 19.69 1.36 22.07
CA GLN A 216 20.89 0.98 22.80
C GLN A 216 21.88 2.16 22.86
N MET A 217 22.14 2.81 21.71
CA MET A 217 23.01 3.97 21.65
C MET A 217 22.49 5.11 22.53
N LEU A 218 21.19 5.40 22.46
CA LEU A 218 20.56 6.44 23.28
C LEU A 218 20.65 6.08 24.77
N ALA A 219 20.36 4.84 25.15
CA ALA A 219 20.43 4.37 26.53
C ALA A 219 21.84 4.51 27.12
N TRP A 220 22.88 4.15 26.36
CA TRP A 220 24.27 4.35 26.77
C TRP A 220 24.57 5.82 27.07
N ARG A 221 24.12 6.74 26.22
CA ARG A 221 24.31 8.17 26.45
C ARG A 221 23.48 8.70 27.62
N VAL A 222 22.26 8.22 27.80
CA VAL A 222 21.38 8.57 28.94
C VAL A 222 21.95 8.04 30.26
N GLN A 223 22.61 6.87 30.25
CA GLN A 223 23.30 6.35 31.45
C GLN A 223 24.42 7.31 31.90
N ALA A 224 25.14 7.88 30.95
CA ALA A 224 26.18 8.88 31.28
C ALA A 224 25.58 10.21 31.80
N MET A 225 24.37 10.59 31.35
CA MET A 225 23.63 11.77 31.85
C MET A 225 23.05 11.56 33.24
N TYR A 226 22.70 10.35 33.59
CA TYR A 226 22.07 9.98 34.87
C TYR A 226 22.77 8.74 35.48
N PRO A 227 24.00 8.86 35.94
CA PRO A 227 24.84 7.73 36.37
C PRO A 227 24.25 6.96 37.57
N ASP A 228 23.48 7.64 38.43
CA ASP A 228 22.85 7.05 39.62
C ASP A 228 21.56 6.30 39.32
N ARG A 229 21.20 6.13 38.04
CA ARG A 229 19.96 5.44 37.63
C ARG A 229 20.28 4.16 36.88
N GLU A 230 19.46 3.12 37.12
CA GLU A 230 19.45 1.91 36.31
C GLU A 230 18.67 2.19 35.02
N ILE A 231 19.33 2.20 33.86
CA ILE A 231 18.65 2.39 32.58
C ILE A 231 18.09 1.06 32.09
N VAL A 232 16.77 0.99 31.94
CA VAL A 232 16.07 -0.19 31.42
C VAL A 232 15.50 0.14 30.04
N VAL A 233 15.94 -0.56 29.02
CA VAL A 233 15.41 -0.43 27.66
C VAL A 233 14.44 -1.56 27.36
N GLU A 234 13.21 -1.21 26.99
CA GLU A 234 12.22 -2.12 26.47
C GLU A 234 11.96 -1.80 25.01
N ASN A 235 12.56 -2.58 24.11
CA ASN A 235 12.37 -2.39 22.67
C ASN A 235 11.18 -3.23 22.20
N LEU A 236 10.06 -2.56 21.88
CA LEU A 236 8.84 -3.17 21.37
C LEU A 236 8.75 -3.16 19.85
N ALA A 237 9.79 -2.64 19.18
CA ALA A 237 9.83 -2.57 17.73
C ALA A 237 9.90 -3.98 17.10
N VAL A 238 9.15 -4.18 16.04
CA VAL A 238 9.12 -5.44 15.29
C VAL A 238 9.31 -5.14 13.80
N PRO A 239 10.24 -5.83 13.13
CA PRO A 239 10.44 -5.65 11.70
C PRO A 239 9.16 -5.82 10.88
N GLY A 240 8.97 -5.00 9.84
CA GLY A 240 7.82 -5.05 8.95
C GLY A 240 6.56 -4.36 9.45
N GLN A 241 6.52 -3.87 10.70
CA GLN A 241 5.34 -3.19 11.24
C GLN A 241 5.13 -1.80 10.63
N SER A 242 3.88 -1.49 10.32
CA SER A 242 3.39 -0.13 10.08
C SER A 242 3.38 0.69 11.37
N LEU A 243 3.22 2.01 11.26
CA LEU A 243 3.09 2.91 12.41
C LEU A 243 1.97 2.46 13.36
N ARG A 244 0.82 2.11 12.81
CA ARG A 244 -0.33 1.67 13.59
C ARG A 244 -0.03 0.42 14.42
N GLU A 245 0.60 -0.57 13.80
CA GLU A 245 0.98 -1.82 14.48
C GLU A 245 2.03 -1.57 15.54
N ALA A 246 3.02 -0.72 15.26
CA ALA A 246 4.03 -0.30 16.23
C ALA A 246 3.39 0.36 17.46
N ILE A 247 2.41 1.26 17.27
CA ILE A 247 1.68 1.90 18.38
C ILE A 247 0.86 0.88 19.17
N LEU A 248 0.25 -0.10 18.53
CA LEU A 248 -0.51 -1.15 19.21
C LEU A 248 0.37 -2.02 20.12
N CYS A 249 1.68 -2.08 19.91
CA CYS A 249 2.61 -2.74 20.81
C CYS A 249 2.61 -2.14 22.24
N LEU A 250 2.12 -0.91 22.41
CA LEU A 250 1.90 -0.32 23.74
C LEU A 250 0.94 -1.12 24.62
N GLN A 251 0.07 -1.96 24.06
CA GLN A 251 -0.78 -2.89 24.83
C GLN A 251 0.03 -3.90 25.63
N ARG A 252 1.30 -4.13 25.27
CA ARG A 252 2.20 -5.05 25.97
C ARG A 252 2.89 -4.39 27.18
N LEU A 253 2.78 -3.05 27.30
CA LEU A 253 3.41 -2.32 28.40
C LEU A 253 2.83 -2.75 29.75
N LYS A 254 3.70 -3.10 30.67
CA LYS A 254 3.35 -3.42 32.04
C LYS A 254 3.58 -2.23 33.00
N LEU A 255 4.51 -1.37 32.67
CA LEU A 255 4.94 -0.24 33.48
C LEU A 255 5.04 1.03 32.64
N ARG A 256 4.77 2.18 33.25
CA ARG A 256 4.87 3.48 32.61
C ARG A 256 6.32 3.81 32.27
N PRO A 257 6.65 4.09 30.99
CA PRO A 257 7.99 4.53 30.61
C PRO A 257 8.27 5.95 31.11
N HIS A 258 9.57 6.26 31.21
CA HIS A 258 10.04 7.60 31.49
C HIS A 258 10.39 8.37 30.22
N LEU A 259 10.66 7.65 29.12
CA LEU A 259 10.86 8.17 27.77
C LEU A 259 10.28 7.17 26.78
N LEU A 260 9.54 7.67 25.80
CA LEU A 260 9.00 6.87 24.70
C LEU A 260 9.64 7.34 23.39
N LEU A 261 10.27 6.39 22.69
CA LEU A 261 10.90 6.63 21.39
C LEU A 261 9.99 6.14 20.27
N LEU A 262 9.95 6.86 19.13
CA LEU A 262 9.28 6.43 17.92
C LEU A 262 10.19 6.63 16.71
N TYR A 263 10.39 5.56 15.93
CA TYR A 263 10.92 5.58 14.57
C TYR A 263 10.10 4.61 13.72
N SER A 264 9.14 5.12 12.97
CA SER A 264 8.21 4.29 12.18
C SER A 264 7.70 5.06 10.97
N GLY A 265 7.26 4.34 9.94
CA GLY A 265 6.62 4.88 8.77
C GLY A 265 7.07 4.25 7.45
N HIS A 266 8.23 3.61 7.38
CA HIS A 266 8.73 3.03 6.14
C HIS A 266 7.86 1.88 5.60
N ASN A 267 7.12 1.21 6.47
CA ASN A 267 6.31 0.03 6.10
C ASN A 267 4.82 0.35 5.88
N GLU A 268 4.46 1.61 5.75
CA GLU A 268 3.04 2.02 5.55
C GLU A 268 2.43 1.42 4.28
N PHE A 269 3.27 1.07 3.31
CA PHE A 269 2.88 0.51 2.01
C PHE A 269 3.18 -0.98 1.89
N LEU A 270 3.68 -1.63 2.95
CA LEU A 270 4.07 -3.04 2.91
C LEU A 270 2.87 -3.97 2.66
N HIS A 271 1.72 -3.64 3.23
CA HIS A 271 0.47 -4.38 2.97
C HIS A 271 -0.01 -4.22 1.53
N ASP A 272 0.24 -3.06 0.92
CA ASP A 272 -0.04 -2.85 -0.50
C ASP A 272 0.85 -3.71 -1.37
N MET A 273 2.06 -4.03 -0.91
CA MET A 273 2.96 -4.98 -1.59
C MET A 273 2.38 -6.39 -1.59
N GLU A 274 1.85 -6.85 -0.46
CA GLU A 274 1.17 -8.14 -0.40
C GLU A 274 -0.04 -8.15 -1.34
N GLU A 275 -0.77 -7.05 -1.40
CA GLU A 275 -1.89 -6.86 -2.32
C GLU A 275 -1.43 -6.78 -3.77
N CYS A 276 -0.32 -6.11 -4.08
CA CYS A 276 0.28 -6.07 -5.42
C CYS A 276 0.88 -7.41 -5.86
N LEU A 277 1.40 -8.19 -4.93
CA LEU A 277 1.90 -9.55 -5.21
C LEU A 277 0.77 -10.57 -5.39
N ASP A 278 -0.46 -10.22 -5.04
CA ASP A 278 -1.64 -11.05 -5.20
C ASP A 278 -2.67 -10.38 -6.14
N PRO A 279 -2.43 -10.38 -7.46
CA PRO A 279 -3.29 -9.71 -8.44
C PRO A 279 -4.61 -10.43 -8.71
N GLY A 280 -4.86 -11.53 -8.00
CA GLY A 280 -5.96 -12.46 -8.31
C GLY A 280 -7.36 -11.90 -8.11
N THR A 281 -7.52 -10.78 -7.43
CA THR A 281 -8.85 -10.25 -7.14
C THR A 281 -9.35 -9.23 -8.16
N GLY A 282 -8.47 -8.63 -8.99
CA GLY A 282 -8.85 -7.57 -9.93
C GLY A 282 -9.49 -6.33 -9.27
N LEU A 283 -9.66 -6.34 -7.94
CA LEU A 283 -10.30 -5.26 -7.20
C LEU A 283 -9.41 -4.01 -7.15
N HIS A 284 -8.09 -4.16 -7.31
CA HIS A 284 -7.17 -3.02 -7.46
C HIS A 284 -7.35 -2.29 -8.79
N GLU A 285 -7.88 -2.98 -9.79
CA GLU A 285 -8.23 -2.38 -11.06
C GLU A 285 -9.51 -1.54 -10.98
N LEU A 286 -10.25 -1.67 -9.87
CA LEU A 286 -11.38 -0.82 -9.58
C LEU A 286 -10.89 0.55 -9.10
N ALA A 287 -10.39 1.36 -10.02
CA ALA A 287 -9.89 2.72 -9.75
C ALA A 287 -11.00 3.71 -9.38
N ASP A 288 -12.19 3.21 -9.07
CA ASP A 288 -13.23 4.05 -8.46
C ASP A 288 -12.83 4.33 -7.00
N PRO A 289 -12.47 5.59 -6.64
CA PRO A 289 -12.12 5.95 -5.27
C PRO A 289 -13.22 5.59 -4.26
N TRP A 290 -14.48 5.49 -4.72
CA TRP A 290 -15.58 5.08 -3.85
C TRP A 290 -15.51 3.58 -3.54
N LEU A 291 -15.23 2.72 -4.53
CA LEU A 291 -15.09 1.27 -4.33
C LEU A 291 -13.82 0.93 -3.55
N VAL A 292 -12.71 1.56 -3.88
CA VAL A 292 -11.45 1.37 -3.13
C VAL A 292 -11.59 1.87 -1.69
N ASN A 293 -12.43 2.88 -1.45
CA ASN A 293 -12.68 3.42 -0.12
C ASN A 293 -13.89 2.77 0.60
N SER A 294 -14.68 1.93 -0.09
CA SER A 294 -15.76 1.20 0.55
C SER A 294 -15.23 0.22 1.61
N PRO A 295 -15.65 0.34 2.88
CA PRO A 295 -15.26 -0.58 3.94
C PRO A 295 -15.64 -2.03 3.65
N LEU A 296 -16.78 -2.25 2.99
CA LEU A 296 -17.24 -3.58 2.60
C LEU A 296 -16.33 -4.21 1.53
N VAL A 297 -15.94 -3.43 0.51
CA VAL A 297 -15.03 -3.88 -0.55
C VAL A 297 -13.66 -4.22 0.02
N ARG A 298 -13.12 -3.39 0.92
CA ARG A 298 -11.84 -3.68 1.60
C ARG A 298 -11.91 -4.95 2.45
N LEU A 299 -13.00 -5.14 3.21
CA LEU A 299 -13.18 -6.34 4.03
C LEU A 299 -13.25 -7.60 3.15
N LEU A 300 -14.01 -7.56 2.06
CA LEU A 300 -14.10 -8.65 1.11
C LEU A 300 -12.76 -8.93 0.43
N HIS A 301 -12.06 -7.88 -0.01
CA HIS A 301 -10.74 -7.97 -0.60
C HIS A 301 -9.74 -8.60 0.36
N PHE A 302 -9.65 -8.11 1.60
CA PHE A 302 -8.79 -8.66 2.63
C PHE A 302 -9.02 -10.16 2.89
N HIS A 303 -10.27 -10.63 2.85
CA HIS A 303 -10.59 -12.04 3.01
C HIS A 303 -10.30 -12.87 1.76
N LEU A 304 -10.54 -12.33 0.56
CA LEU A 304 -10.30 -13.00 -0.71
C LEU A 304 -8.81 -13.16 -1.01
N THR A 305 -8.00 -12.13 -0.71
CA THR A 305 -6.54 -12.19 -0.91
C THR A 305 -5.86 -13.23 -0.02
N ARG A 306 -6.46 -13.57 1.11
CA ARG A 306 -5.97 -14.64 2.01
C ARG A 306 -6.26 -16.04 1.52
N LEU A 307 -7.13 -16.23 0.52
CA LEU A 307 -7.38 -17.55 -0.03
C LEU A 307 -6.16 -18.04 -0.85
N ARG A 308 -5.49 -19.06 -0.33
CA ARG A 308 -4.23 -19.62 -0.88
C ARG A 308 -4.31 -20.01 -2.35
N VAL A 309 -5.50 -20.37 -2.84
CA VAL A 309 -5.77 -20.74 -4.24
C VAL A 309 -5.64 -19.54 -5.18
N MET A 310 -6.05 -18.35 -4.74
CA MET A 310 -5.95 -17.12 -5.54
C MET A 310 -4.47 -16.70 -5.72
N ARG A 311 -3.64 -16.87 -4.70
CA ARG A 311 -2.20 -16.57 -4.75
C ARG A 311 -1.43 -17.39 -5.80
N THR A 312 -1.88 -18.61 -6.08
CA THR A 312 -1.18 -19.51 -7.00
C THR A 312 -1.51 -19.24 -8.47
N LEU A 313 -2.67 -18.64 -8.76
CA LEU A 313 -3.15 -18.41 -10.12
C LEU A 313 -2.61 -17.14 -10.79
N CYS A 314 -2.03 -16.24 -10.01
CA CYS A 314 -1.64 -14.91 -10.48
C CYS A 314 -0.16 -14.64 -10.22
N ARG A 315 0.68 -14.88 -11.21
CA ARG A 315 2.06 -14.36 -11.24
C ARG A 315 2.05 -12.99 -11.92
N MET A 316 2.24 -11.93 -11.15
CA MET A 316 2.47 -10.61 -11.72
C MET A 316 3.78 -10.58 -12.52
N ARG A 317 3.72 -10.01 -13.69
CA ARG A 317 4.88 -9.45 -14.35
C ARG A 317 4.93 -7.98 -13.97
N PHE A 318 5.97 -7.59 -13.27
CA PHE A 318 6.21 -6.18 -13.00
C PHE A 318 6.71 -5.52 -14.29
N GLU A 319 6.07 -4.42 -14.66
CA GLU A 319 6.41 -3.62 -15.83
C GLU A 319 6.99 -2.28 -15.33
N LEU A 320 7.79 -1.62 -16.17
CA LEU A 320 8.32 -0.28 -15.87
C LEU A 320 7.21 0.70 -15.47
N ILE A 321 6.08 0.58 -16.15
CA ILE A 321 4.89 1.40 -15.90
C ILE A 321 3.81 0.53 -15.29
N ASP A 322 3.38 0.86 -14.08
CA ASP A 322 2.32 0.13 -13.42
C ASP A 322 1.03 0.97 -13.38
N ARG A 323 0.04 0.53 -14.15
CA ARG A 323 -1.28 1.17 -14.21
C ARG A 323 -2.19 0.80 -13.04
N HIS A 324 -1.83 -0.24 -12.31
CA HIS A 324 -2.69 -0.84 -11.29
C HIS A 324 -2.44 -0.29 -9.88
N ILE A 325 -1.42 0.56 -9.75
CA ILE A 325 -1.06 1.17 -8.48
C ILE A 325 -1.71 2.53 -8.32
N VAL A 326 -2.31 2.74 -7.16
CA VAL A 326 -2.72 4.06 -6.71
C VAL A 326 -1.54 4.66 -5.93
N PRO A 327 -0.83 5.63 -6.51
CA PRO A 327 0.30 6.25 -5.82
C PRO A 327 -0.12 6.82 -4.46
N PRO A 328 0.75 6.82 -3.45
CA PRO A 328 0.44 7.33 -2.11
C PRO A 328 -0.12 8.75 -2.11
N MET A 329 0.38 9.61 -3.01
CA MET A 329 -0.07 10.99 -3.16
C MET A 329 -1.51 11.12 -3.64
N LEU A 330 -2.06 10.11 -4.31
CA LEU A 330 -3.46 10.07 -4.74
C LEU A 330 -4.39 9.44 -3.70
N ALA A 331 -3.86 9.05 -2.55
CA ALA A 331 -4.60 8.42 -1.46
C ALA A 331 -4.65 9.30 -0.18
N PRO A 332 -5.31 10.48 -0.19
CA PRO A 332 -5.30 11.41 0.94
C PRO A 332 -5.89 10.82 2.23
N GLN A 333 -6.68 9.76 2.13
CA GLN A 333 -7.20 9.06 3.28
C GLN A 333 -6.08 8.35 4.07
N ARG A 334 -5.06 7.83 3.40
CA ARG A 334 -3.91 7.19 4.07
C ARG A 334 -3.12 8.20 4.90
N LEU A 335 -2.86 9.38 4.33
CA LEU A 335 -2.22 10.48 5.05
C LEU A 335 -2.99 10.86 6.32
N ARG A 336 -4.32 10.95 6.22
CA ARG A 336 -5.18 11.23 7.39
C ARG A 336 -5.11 10.14 8.45
N LEU A 337 -5.14 8.87 8.06
CA LEU A 337 -5.04 7.74 9.00
C LEU A 337 -3.68 7.70 9.69
N PHE A 338 -2.60 8.00 8.96
CA PHE A 338 -1.26 8.12 9.50
C PHE A 338 -1.17 9.27 10.52
N GLU A 339 -1.67 10.46 10.18
CA GLU A 339 -1.75 11.61 11.09
C GLU A 339 -2.59 11.31 12.33
N GLN A 340 -3.72 10.63 12.17
CA GLN A 340 -4.58 10.23 13.28
C GLN A 340 -3.87 9.27 14.23
N ALA A 341 -3.12 8.30 13.71
CA ALA A 341 -2.36 7.35 14.52
C ALA A 341 -1.29 8.08 15.36
N LEU A 342 -0.51 8.98 14.74
CA LEU A 342 0.46 9.83 15.43
C LEU A 342 -0.21 10.70 16.51
N SER A 343 -1.35 11.32 16.18
CA SER A 343 -2.10 12.15 17.13
C SER A 343 -2.65 11.35 18.31
N GLN A 344 -3.04 10.09 18.10
CA GLN A 344 -3.47 9.20 19.19
C GLN A 344 -2.29 8.84 20.11
N LEU A 345 -1.11 8.56 19.53
CA LEU A 345 0.12 8.32 20.31
C LEU A 345 0.51 9.56 21.12
N ALA A 346 0.46 10.75 20.50
CA ALA A 346 0.77 12.01 21.17
C ALA A 346 -0.14 12.25 22.39
N ARG A 347 -1.47 12.06 22.23
CA ARG A 347 -2.44 12.18 23.32
C ARG A 347 -2.23 11.12 24.41
N PHE A 348 -1.81 9.92 24.03
CA PHE A 348 -1.43 8.88 24.99
C PHE A 348 -0.26 9.35 25.87
N GLY A 349 0.81 9.87 25.27
CA GLY A 349 1.95 10.42 25.99
C GLY A 349 1.55 11.56 26.93
N GLN A 350 0.72 12.51 26.48
CA GLN A 350 0.23 13.61 27.31
C GLN A 350 -0.62 13.10 28.48
N ARG A 351 -1.55 12.19 28.25
CA ARG A 351 -2.41 11.62 29.30
C ARG A 351 -1.60 10.96 30.42
N HIS A 352 -0.53 10.30 30.08
CA HIS A 352 0.30 9.57 31.03
C HIS A 352 1.53 10.37 31.53
N ASN A 353 1.69 11.62 31.10
CA ASN A 353 2.87 12.44 31.39
C ASN A 353 4.16 11.71 31.02
N ILE A 354 4.22 11.15 29.80
CA ILE A 354 5.40 10.45 29.26
C ILE A 354 6.08 11.38 28.25
N PRO A 355 7.31 11.85 28.51
CA PRO A 355 8.11 12.52 27.51
C PRO A 355 8.34 11.62 26.31
N MET A 356 8.28 12.21 25.11
CA MET A 356 8.48 11.47 23.87
C MET A 356 9.60 12.10 23.04
N LEU A 357 10.32 11.24 22.35
CA LEU A 357 11.28 11.61 21.32
C LEU A 357 10.93 10.86 20.04
N TRP A 358 10.54 11.59 19.01
CA TRP A 358 10.22 11.04 17.71
C TRP A 358 11.36 11.26 16.74
N TYR A 359 11.50 10.34 15.80
CA TYR A 359 12.39 10.49 14.66
C TYR A 359 11.55 10.65 13.41
N VAL A 360 11.86 11.64 12.58
CA VAL A 360 11.41 11.69 11.20
C VAL A 360 12.29 10.72 10.43
N PRO A 361 11.74 9.64 9.89
CA PRO A 361 12.53 8.58 9.27
C PRO A 361 13.30 9.05 8.04
N ALA A 362 14.53 8.61 7.89
CA ALA A 362 15.38 8.84 6.73
C ALA A 362 15.47 7.58 5.86
N GLY A 363 15.51 7.76 4.54
CA GLY A 363 15.71 6.70 3.56
C GLY A 363 16.88 6.98 2.63
N SER A 364 17.44 5.93 2.01
CA SER A 364 18.51 6.08 1.01
C SER A 364 18.00 6.88 -0.20
N GLU A 365 18.79 7.84 -0.68
CA GLU A 365 18.46 8.65 -1.87
C GLU A 365 19.04 8.01 -3.13
N SER A 366 20.36 7.99 -3.27
CA SER A 366 21.05 7.49 -4.47
C SER A 366 21.28 5.98 -4.46
N GLY A 367 21.23 5.35 -3.29
CA GLY A 367 21.54 3.92 -3.13
C GLY A 367 20.38 2.99 -3.51
N PHE A 368 19.16 3.51 -3.68
CA PHE A 368 17.99 2.68 -3.88
C PHE A 368 16.96 3.32 -4.80
N GLU A 369 16.76 2.72 -5.97
CA GLU A 369 15.83 3.20 -6.99
C GLU A 369 14.35 3.01 -6.61
N PRO A 370 13.41 3.79 -7.20
CA PRO A 370 11.98 3.60 -7.01
C PRO A 370 11.54 2.17 -7.32
N SER A 371 10.58 1.67 -6.60
CA SER A 371 10.02 0.34 -6.89
C SER A 371 9.18 0.37 -8.15
N ARG A 372 8.40 1.43 -8.36
CA ARG A 372 7.45 1.54 -9.46
C ARG A 372 7.27 2.97 -9.93
N SER A 373 7.06 3.12 -11.24
CA SER A 373 6.65 4.37 -11.84
C SER A 373 5.22 4.28 -12.34
N TRP A 374 4.50 5.38 -12.31
CA TRP A 374 3.15 5.49 -12.80
C TRP A 374 3.04 6.64 -13.79
N VAL A 375 2.06 6.58 -14.67
CA VAL A 375 1.79 7.60 -15.67
C VAL A 375 0.48 8.31 -15.36
N ARG A 376 0.33 9.53 -15.88
CA ARG A 376 -0.93 10.26 -15.74
C ARG A 376 -2.07 9.40 -16.27
N PRO A 377 -3.18 9.36 -15.55
CA PRO A 377 -4.35 8.66 -16.02
C PRO A 377 -4.79 9.18 -17.40
N GLY A 378 -5.15 8.25 -18.30
CA GLY A 378 -5.48 8.57 -19.69
C GLY A 378 -4.27 8.61 -20.64
N THR A 379 -3.06 8.33 -20.16
CA THR A 379 -1.89 8.15 -21.02
C THR A 379 -2.15 6.96 -21.95
N PRO A 380 -2.05 7.15 -23.30
CA PRO A 380 -2.26 6.06 -24.25
C PRO A 380 -1.14 5.02 -24.19
N LEU A 381 -1.46 3.78 -24.57
CA LEU A 381 -0.48 2.67 -24.60
C LEU A 381 0.72 2.95 -25.53
N SER A 382 0.52 3.74 -26.60
CA SER A 382 1.62 4.16 -27.47
C SER A 382 2.66 4.99 -26.72
N ALA A 383 2.21 5.96 -25.91
CA ALA A 383 3.10 6.80 -25.11
C ALA A 383 3.85 5.99 -24.03
N GLU A 384 3.26 4.92 -23.51
CA GLU A 384 3.96 4.03 -22.57
C GLU A 384 5.08 3.24 -23.25
N ARG A 385 4.86 2.80 -24.50
CA ARG A 385 5.91 2.15 -25.29
C ARG A 385 7.06 3.12 -25.57
N GLU A 386 6.74 4.38 -25.90
CA GLU A 386 7.75 5.44 -26.09
C GLU A 386 8.56 5.68 -24.80
N LEU A 387 7.91 5.74 -23.64
CA LEU A 387 8.60 5.85 -22.35
C LEU A 387 9.49 4.64 -22.05
N THR A 388 9.06 3.43 -22.43
CA THR A 388 9.87 2.21 -22.24
C THR A 388 11.10 2.24 -23.15
N GLN A 389 10.95 2.63 -24.42
CA GLN A 389 12.06 2.79 -25.35
C GLN A 389 13.04 3.89 -24.88
N LEU A 390 12.49 4.98 -24.35
CA LEU A 390 13.30 6.06 -23.79
C LEU A 390 14.11 5.58 -22.57
N TRP A 391 13.49 4.77 -21.69
CA TRP A 391 14.19 4.17 -20.56
C TRP A 391 15.34 3.26 -21.04
N GLU A 392 15.12 2.43 -22.05
CA GLU A 392 16.17 1.57 -22.62
C GLU A 392 17.34 2.40 -23.16
N ALA A 393 17.04 3.49 -23.88
CA ALA A 393 18.06 4.41 -24.38
C ALA A 393 18.83 5.12 -23.24
N ILE A 394 18.14 5.57 -22.19
CA ILE A 394 18.76 6.15 -20.99
C ILE A 394 19.74 5.14 -20.39
N MET A 395 19.31 3.91 -20.17
CA MET A 395 20.15 2.88 -19.56
C MET A 395 21.36 2.50 -20.43
N GLU A 396 21.24 2.60 -21.76
CA GLU A 396 22.36 2.44 -22.68
C GLU A 396 23.38 3.57 -22.53
N ARG A 397 22.93 4.84 -22.55
CA ARG A 397 23.81 6.00 -22.38
C ARG A 397 24.50 6.00 -21.01
N MET A 398 23.81 5.58 -19.95
CA MET A 398 24.40 5.42 -18.62
C MET A 398 25.49 4.33 -18.59
N ARG A 399 25.30 3.21 -19.31
CA ARG A 399 26.34 2.16 -19.44
C ARG A 399 27.57 2.63 -20.22
N GLU A 400 27.38 3.55 -21.18
CA GLU A 400 28.45 4.21 -21.93
C GLU A 400 29.12 5.36 -21.15
N GLU A 401 28.70 5.61 -19.90
CA GLU A 401 29.12 6.75 -19.07
C GLU A 401 28.84 8.12 -19.72
N ASN A 402 27.92 8.18 -20.69
CA ASN A 402 27.50 9.41 -21.35
C ASN A 402 26.39 10.09 -20.55
N TRP A 403 26.76 10.63 -19.38
CA TRP A 403 25.85 11.21 -18.40
C TRP A 403 25.06 12.39 -18.92
N ASN A 404 25.66 13.24 -19.78
CA ASN A 404 24.96 14.37 -20.38
C ASN A 404 23.81 13.90 -21.28
N SER A 405 24.07 12.98 -22.20
CA SER A 405 23.04 12.46 -23.10
C SER A 405 21.94 11.71 -22.35
N ALA A 406 22.31 10.90 -21.34
CA ALA A 406 21.34 10.24 -20.48
C ALA A 406 20.45 11.25 -19.74
N ALA A 407 21.03 12.34 -19.21
CA ALA A 407 20.27 13.38 -18.53
C ALA A 407 19.30 14.13 -19.46
N GLU A 408 19.68 14.37 -20.73
CA GLU A 408 18.80 14.99 -21.72
C GLU A 408 17.59 14.08 -22.02
N LEU A 409 17.81 12.79 -22.23
CA LEU A 409 16.74 11.82 -22.44
C LEU A 409 15.80 11.72 -21.22
N CYS A 410 16.35 11.75 -19.99
CA CYS A 410 15.51 11.79 -18.79
C CYS A 410 14.62 13.04 -18.78
N ARG A 411 15.15 14.21 -19.10
CA ARG A 411 14.38 15.47 -19.17
C ARG A 411 13.29 15.41 -20.25
N GLU A 412 13.58 14.83 -21.40
CA GLU A 412 12.60 14.61 -22.46
C GLU A 412 11.41 13.79 -21.92
N GLY A 413 11.67 12.68 -21.27
CA GLY A 413 10.62 11.84 -20.67
C GLY A 413 9.83 12.57 -19.58
N LEU A 414 10.50 13.39 -18.78
CA LEU A 414 9.87 14.19 -17.72
C LEU A 414 9.02 15.35 -18.27
N LEU A 415 9.27 15.86 -19.47
CA LEU A 415 8.34 16.79 -20.14
C LEU A 415 6.99 16.14 -20.42
N ALA A 416 6.99 14.86 -20.82
CA ALA A 416 5.76 14.12 -21.06
C ALA A 416 5.09 13.65 -19.75
N GLN A 417 5.87 13.17 -18.79
CA GLN A 417 5.41 12.61 -17.51
C GLN A 417 6.22 13.20 -16.34
N PRO A 418 5.89 14.42 -15.87
CA PRO A 418 6.66 15.13 -14.84
C PRO A 418 6.80 14.43 -13.49
N GLN A 419 6.00 13.41 -13.20
CA GLN A 419 6.02 12.64 -11.95
C GLN A 419 6.62 11.23 -12.11
N PHE A 420 7.28 10.94 -13.24
CA PHE A 420 7.78 9.61 -13.53
C PHE A 420 9.02 9.29 -12.69
N ALA A 421 8.84 8.56 -11.60
CA ALA A 421 9.83 8.35 -10.56
C ALA A 421 11.15 7.78 -11.09
N GLU A 422 11.11 6.84 -12.03
CA GLU A 422 12.31 6.23 -12.60
C GLU A 422 13.18 7.26 -13.33
N PHE A 423 12.58 8.17 -14.11
CA PHE A 423 13.37 9.18 -14.84
C PHE A 423 13.94 10.24 -13.89
N HIS A 424 13.22 10.59 -12.83
CA HIS A 424 13.79 11.44 -11.78
C HIS A 424 15.00 10.78 -11.12
N PHE A 425 14.89 9.49 -10.80
CA PHE A 425 16.00 8.77 -10.19
C PHE A 425 17.22 8.71 -11.12
N ARG A 426 17.03 8.35 -12.40
CA ARG A 426 18.14 8.29 -13.39
C ARG A 426 18.75 9.66 -13.65
N LEU A 427 17.93 10.71 -13.71
CA LEU A 427 18.44 12.08 -13.82
C LEU A 427 19.25 12.48 -12.58
N GLY A 428 18.79 12.13 -11.39
CA GLY A 428 19.57 12.32 -10.16
C GLY A 428 20.93 11.63 -10.20
N GLU A 429 20.99 10.37 -10.67
CA GLU A 429 22.25 9.64 -10.87
C GLU A 429 23.19 10.33 -11.87
N CYS A 430 22.65 10.76 -13.02
CA CYS A 430 23.43 11.49 -14.01
C CYS A 430 23.98 12.80 -13.45
N LEU A 431 23.15 13.58 -12.76
CA LEU A 431 23.53 14.86 -12.17
C LEU A 431 24.59 14.67 -11.07
N GLN A 432 24.46 13.64 -10.23
CA GLN A 432 25.45 13.28 -9.22
C GLN A 432 26.80 12.95 -9.87
N ARG A 433 26.83 12.22 -10.99
CA ARG A 433 28.04 11.92 -11.76
C ARG A 433 28.66 13.15 -12.42
N MET A 434 27.86 14.17 -12.68
CA MET A 434 28.28 15.46 -13.24
C MET A 434 28.62 16.51 -12.15
N ASP A 435 28.68 16.10 -10.89
CA ASP A 435 28.95 16.96 -9.71
C ASP A 435 27.91 18.07 -9.49
N ARG A 436 26.68 17.88 -10.01
CA ARG A 436 25.52 18.78 -9.83
C ARG A 436 24.69 18.32 -8.64
N VAL A 437 25.26 18.43 -7.46
CA VAL A 437 24.76 17.77 -6.24
C VAL A 437 23.38 18.26 -5.83
N ASP A 438 23.14 19.58 -5.80
CA ASP A 438 21.86 20.16 -5.35
C ASP A 438 20.70 19.70 -6.25
N GLU A 439 20.93 19.72 -7.57
CA GLU A 439 19.93 19.25 -8.53
C GLU A 439 19.71 17.73 -8.43
N ALA A 440 20.77 16.97 -8.16
CA ALA A 440 20.64 15.52 -7.95
C ALA A 440 19.77 15.22 -6.73
N GLN A 441 19.96 15.95 -5.62
CA GLN A 441 19.14 15.80 -4.41
C GLN A 441 17.66 16.08 -4.70
N GLU A 442 17.36 17.16 -5.45
CA GLU A 442 15.99 17.49 -5.83
C GLU A 442 15.34 16.38 -6.63
N HIS A 443 16.07 15.81 -7.59
CA HIS A 443 15.54 14.72 -8.42
C HIS A 443 15.42 13.40 -7.65
N PHE A 444 16.30 13.08 -6.72
CA PHE A 444 16.12 11.93 -5.82
C PHE A 444 14.90 12.09 -4.90
N ALA A 445 14.65 13.31 -4.40
CA ALA A 445 13.45 13.59 -3.62
C ALA A 445 12.17 13.41 -4.45
N GLN A 446 12.14 13.90 -5.69
CA GLN A 446 11.01 13.71 -6.60
C GLN A 446 10.83 12.23 -6.98
N ALA A 447 11.91 11.47 -7.11
CA ALA A 447 11.86 10.03 -7.34
C ALA A 447 11.22 9.27 -6.17
N LEU A 448 11.53 9.65 -4.93
CA LEU A 448 10.91 9.08 -3.73
C LEU A 448 9.42 9.41 -3.66
N ASP A 449 9.06 10.67 -3.85
CA ASP A 449 7.67 11.13 -3.76
C ASP A 449 6.81 10.62 -4.91
N GLY A 450 7.43 10.39 -6.08
CA GLY A 450 6.81 9.83 -7.27
C GLY A 450 6.76 8.30 -7.31
N ASP A 451 7.35 7.59 -6.32
CA ASP A 451 7.33 6.14 -6.29
C ASP A 451 5.90 5.64 -6.07
N GLY A 452 5.37 4.89 -7.03
CA GLY A 452 4.03 4.32 -6.96
C GLY A 452 3.89 3.28 -5.85
N HIS A 453 5.01 2.70 -5.40
CA HIS A 453 5.05 1.72 -4.32
C HIS A 453 6.29 1.93 -3.45
N PRO A 454 6.30 3.01 -2.65
CA PRO A 454 7.47 3.36 -1.87
C PRO A 454 7.71 2.35 -0.74
N VAL A 455 8.94 1.89 -0.66
CA VAL A 455 9.46 1.10 0.48
C VAL A 455 10.32 1.98 1.40
N ARG A 456 10.13 3.28 1.28
CA ARG A 456 10.70 4.36 2.09
C ARG A 456 9.59 5.36 2.39
N LEU A 457 9.71 6.13 3.46
CA LEU A 457 8.69 7.10 3.82
C LEU A 457 8.75 8.33 2.89
N PRO A 458 7.71 8.64 2.09
CA PRO A 458 7.66 9.85 1.27
C PRO A 458 7.67 11.12 2.11
N HIS A 459 8.11 12.24 1.53
CA HIS A 459 8.25 13.51 2.25
C HIS A 459 6.94 14.06 2.80
N ASP A 460 5.79 13.79 2.16
CA ASP A 460 4.48 14.16 2.70
C ASP A 460 4.22 13.53 4.07
N TYR A 461 4.57 12.27 4.23
CA TYR A 461 4.46 11.55 5.50
C TYR A 461 5.49 12.04 6.52
N GLN A 462 6.72 12.31 6.08
CA GLN A 462 7.76 12.90 6.94
C GLN A 462 7.30 14.25 7.49
N ARG A 463 6.71 15.13 6.65
CA ARG A 463 6.14 16.41 7.07
C ARG A 463 5.02 16.22 8.10
N ILE A 464 4.19 15.19 7.98
CA ILE A 464 3.16 14.88 8.97
C ILE A 464 3.79 14.47 10.32
N VAL A 465 4.83 13.64 10.32
CA VAL A 465 5.53 13.29 11.58
C VAL A 465 6.00 14.56 12.29
N GLN A 466 6.68 15.47 11.56
CA GLN A 466 7.17 16.74 12.11
C GLN A 466 6.01 17.63 12.57
N ALA A 467 4.99 17.83 11.75
CA ALA A 467 3.85 18.71 12.05
C ALA A 467 3.07 18.23 13.29
N VAL A 468 2.88 16.93 13.46
CA VAL A 468 2.23 16.38 14.66
C VAL A 468 3.14 16.53 15.88
N ALA A 469 4.44 16.27 15.75
CA ALA A 469 5.40 16.49 16.84
C ALA A 469 5.37 17.94 17.32
N ASP A 470 5.39 18.91 16.40
CA ASP A 470 5.33 20.35 16.71
C ASP A 470 4.02 20.71 17.40
N ARG A 471 2.88 20.26 16.86
CA ARG A 471 1.54 20.49 17.41
C ARG A 471 1.40 20.04 18.87
N PHE A 472 2.03 18.94 19.22
CA PHE A 472 1.98 18.35 20.56
C PHE A 472 3.21 18.67 21.41
N SER A 473 4.10 19.55 20.93
CA SER A 473 5.36 19.91 21.60
C SER A 473 6.24 18.71 21.96
N ILE A 474 6.29 17.74 21.04
CA ILE A 474 7.12 16.54 21.18
C ILE A 474 8.49 16.84 20.56
N ALA A 475 9.56 16.42 21.24
CA ALA A 475 10.90 16.52 20.67
C ALA A 475 11.02 15.62 19.43
N ALA A 476 11.51 16.19 18.33
CA ALA A 476 11.72 15.45 17.09
C ALA A 476 13.17 15.57 16.63
N VAL A 477 13.70 14.47 16.11
CA VAL A 477 15.00 14.39 15.41
C VAL A 477 14.70 14.14 13.93
N ASN A 478 15.11 15.06 13.06
CA ASN A 478 15.06 14.81 11.63
C ASN A 478 16.22 13.88 11.25
N GLY A 479 15.89 12.66 10.80
CA GLY A 479 16.86 11.62 10.48
C GLY A 479 17.75 12.00 9.29
N GLU A 480 17.19 12.64 8.27
CA GLU A 480 17.98 13.10 7.12
C GLU A 480 19.00 14.16 7.54
N SER A 481 18.57 15.17 8.30
CA SER A 481 19.45 16.21 8.81
C SER A 481 20.56 15.66 9.72
N ALA A 482 20.30 14.57 10.44
CA ALA A 482 21.29 13.92 11.28
C ALA A 482 22.33 13.13 10.49
N LEU A 483 21.95 12.57 9.34
CA LEU A 483 22.82 11.70 8.53
C LEU A 483 23.55 12.47 7.42
N ARG A 484 22.87 13.38 6.75
CA ARG A 484 23.33 14.10 5.54
C ARG A 484 24.71 14.75 5.66
N PRO A 485 25.07 15.46 6.76
CA PRO A 485 26.39 16.08 6.89
C PRO A 485 27.57 15.11 6.93
N GLN A 486 27.29 13.83 7.11
CA GLN A 486 28.29 12.77 7.26
C GLN A 486 28.40 11.89 5.99
N THR A 487 27.71 12.25 4.92
CA THR A 487 27.83 11.60 3.61
C THR A 487 28.76 12.40 2.69
N PRO A 488 29.47 11.77 1.74
CA PRO A 488 30.49 12.45 0.93
C PRO A 488 29.97 13.66 0.13
N LEU A 489 28.72 13.55 -0.38
CA LEU A 489 28.12 14.60 -1.22
C LEU A 489 26.87 15.23 -0.56
N GLY A 490 26.62 14.99 0.71
CA GLY A 490 25.36 15.39 1.32
C GLY A 490 24.13 14.63 0.77
N ILE A 491 24.33 13.54 0.04
CA ILE A 491 23.29 12.64 -0.50
C ILE A 491 23.27 11.39 0.36
N LEU A 492 22.10 10.97 0.84
CA LEU A 492 22.00 9.77 1.66
C LEU A 492 22.24 8.52 0.80
N ASP A 493 23.35 7.87 1.06
CA ASP A 493 23.86 6.73 0.32
C ASP A 493 24.23 5.55 1.23
N ARG A 494 24.87 4.54 0.66
CA ARG A 494 25.32 3.34 1.38
C ARG A 494 26.35 3.58 2.50
N SER A 495 26.92 4.77 2.62
CA SER A 495 27.82 5.11 3.73
C SER A 495 27.08 5.23 5.07
N VAL A 496 25.80 5.54 5.05
CA VAL A 496 24.95 5.71 6.23
C VAL A 496 23.70 4.83 6.24
N ILE A 497 23.24 4.35 5.09
CA ILE A 497 22.08 3.47 4.95
C ILE A 497 22.44 2.33 3.99
N TYR A 498 22.34 1.06 4.44
CA TYR A 498 22.75 -0.11 3.67
C TYR A 498 21.90 -0.39 2.42
N ASP A 499 20.59 -0.28 2.58
CA ASP A 499 19.58 -0.60 1.54
C ASP A 499 18.64 0.58 1.33
N ASN A 500 17.34 0.37 1.40
CA ASN A 500 16.35 1.44 1.31
C ASN A 500 16.22 2.25 2.60
N VAL A 501 16.31 1.62 3.80
CA VAL A 501 15.96 2.25 5.10
C VAL A 501 16.81 1.83 6.29
N HIS A 502 17.61 0.78 6.17
CA HIS A 502 18.34 0.24 7.31
C HIS A 502 19.71 0.93 7.48
N PRO A 503 19.93 1.64 8.59
CA PRO A 503 21.19 2.34 8.82
C PRO A 503 22.38 1.39 8.90
N THR A 504 23.53 1.86 8.43
CA THR A 504 24.83 1.24 8.73
C THR A 504 25.14 1.40 10.23
N PHE A 505 26.21 0.77 10.71
CA PHE A 505 26.69 1.03 12.08
C PHE A 505 26.89 2.53 12.32
N ARG A 506 27.51 3.24 11.36
CA ARG A 506 27.67 4.69 11.38
C ARG A 506 26.33 5.42 11.42
N GLY A 507 25.37 5.01 10.59
CA GLY A 507 24.02 5.60 10.57
C GLY A 507 23.30 5.46 11.91
N PHE A 508 23.35 4.30 12.54
CA PHE A 508 22.80 4.08 13.89
C PHE A 508 23.49 4.92 14.95
N PHE A 509 24.82 5.00 14.89
CA PHE A 509 25.58 5.85 15.80
C PHE A 509 25.12 7.32 15.71
N LEU A 510 25.00 7.86 14.50
CA LEU A 510 24.60 9.25 14.26
C LEU A 510 23.15 9.52 14.73
N LEU A 511 22.21 8.63 14.40
CA LEU A 511 20.82 8.75 14.84
C LEU A 511 20.70 8.67 16.36
N GLY A 512 21.38 7.72 16.99
CA GLY A 512 21.40 7.58 18.44
C GLY A 512 22.03 8.78 19.14
N GLN A 513 23.12 9.32 18.61
CA GLN A 513 23.77 10.53 19.12
C GLN A 513 22.87 11.76 18.99
N ALA A 514 22.20 11.93 17.83
CA ALA A 514 21.23 13.02 17.63
C ALA A 514 20.06 12.93 18.63
N GLY A 515 19.56 11.72 18.89
CA GLY A 515 18.53 11.49 19.90
C GLY A 515 19.01 11.82 21.32
N ALA A 516 20.23 11.42 21.68
CA ALA A 516 20.82 11.73 22.99
C ALA A 516 21.00 13.25 23.17
N ASN A 517 21.47 13.95 22.13
CA ASN A 517 21.57 15.41 22.13
C ASN A 517 20.19 16.08 22.31
N ALA A 518 19.15 15.56 21.66
CA ALA A 518 17.78 16.06 21.83
C ALA A 518 17.27 15.83 23.27
N VAL A 519 17.52 14.67 23.87
CA VAL A 519 17.16 14.41 25.30
C VAL A 519 17.86 15.42 26.24
N PHE A 520 19.14 15.67 26.02
CA PHE A 520 19.92 16.60 26.82
C PHE A 520 19.43 18.05 26.63
N GLN A 521 19.42 18.53 25.40
CA GLN A 521 19.11 19.95 25.09
C GLN A 521 17.66 20.32 25.44
N LYS A 522 16.72 19.42 25.20
CA LYS A 522 15.29 19.63 25.52
C LYS A 522 14.94 19.25 26.95
N LYS A 523 15.93 18.79 27.75
CA LYS A 523 15.77 18.41 29.17
C LYS A 523 14.60 17.44 29.38
N LEU A 524 14.40 16.47 28.47
CA LEU A 524 13.20 15.63 28.43
C LEU A 524 12.97 14.85 29.73
N LEU A 525 14.01 14.56 30.48
CA LEU A 525 13.97 13.75 31.69
C LEU A 525 14.14 14.59 32.98
N SER A 526 14.45 15.89 32.86
CA SER A 526 14.82 16.75 33.99
C SER A 526 13.70 16.94 35.00
N ALA A 527 12.45 17.03 34.56
CA ALA A 527 11.31 17.18 35.45
C ALA A 527 11.15 16.02 36.45
N LYS A 528 11.72 14.85 36.14
CA LYS A 528 11.60 13.64 36.96
C LYS A 528 12.90 13.23 37.64
N PHE A 529 14.03 13.44 36.98
CA PHE A 529 15.34 12.95 37.44
C PHE A 529 16.36 14.05 37.77
N GLY A 530 15.96 15.33 37.66
CA GLY A 530 16.85 16.45 37.82
C GLY A 530 17.62 16.78 36.53
N GLU A 531 18.50 17.78 36.62
CA GLU A 531 19.33 18.20 35.47
C GLU A 531 20.28 17.09 35.05
N PRO A 532 20.46 16.84 33.75
CA PRO A 532 21.39 15.84 33.26
C PRO A 532 22.84 16.30 33.48
N HIS A 533 23.72 15.36 33.81
CA HIS A 533 25.14 15.62 33.80
C HIS A 533 25.62 15.91 32.37
N ALA A 534 26.55 16.83 32.24
CA ALA A 534 27.22 17.06 30.97
C ALA A 534 27.99 15.80 30.56
N VAL A 535 27.88 15.41 29.31
CA VAL A 535 28.47 14.18 28.77
C VAL A 535 29.50 14.53 27.72
N SER A 536 30.69 13.94 27.82
CA SER A 536 31.73 14.10 26.81
C SER A 536 31.27 13.58 25.45
N GLU A 537 31.78 14.14 24.38
CA GLU A 537 31.62 13.58 23.04
C GLU A 537 32.20 12.17 22.99
N VAL A 538 31.59 11.33 22.21
CA VAL A 538 32.04 9.96 21.95
C VAL A 538 32.20 9.76 20.46
N SER A 539 33.18 8.94 20.09
CA SER A 539 33.42 8.56 18.71
C SER A 539 32.66 7.31 18.34
N GLN A 540 32.57 7.03 17.04
CA GLN A 540 32.04 5.75 16.52
C GLN A 540 32.86 4.57 17.05
N SER A 541 34.18 4.72 17.22
CA SER A 541 35.07 3.70 17.80
C SER A 541 34.75 3.42 19.27
N ASP A 542 34.40 4.45 20.04
CA ASP A 542 33.98 4.28 21.43
C ASP A 542 32.68 3.46 21.51
N ALA A 543 31.71 3.75 20.61
CA ALA A 543 30.49 2.97 20.52
C ALA A 543 30.76 1.51 20.13
N ALA A 544 31.64 1.30 19.15
CA ALA A 544 31.98 -0.06 18.71
C ALA A 544 32.63 -0.88 19.85
N ARG A 545 33.51 -0.25 20.63
CA ARG A 545 34.12 -0.89 21.82
C ARG A 545 33.09 -1.14 22.91
N HIS A 546 32.22 -0.18 23.20
CA HIS A 546 31.21 -0.29 24.25
C HIS A 546 30.21 -1.43 23.95
N PHE A 547 29.80 -1.56 22.70
CA PHE A 547 28.86 -2.59 22.28
C PHE A 547 29.53 -3.87 21.79
N GLU A 548 30.85 -3.97 21.91
CA GLU A 548 31.64 -5.14 21.51
C GLU A 548 31.34 -5.61 20.08
N ILE A 549 31.26 -4.65 19.13
CA ILE A 549 30.98 -4.95 17.74
C ILE A 549 32.19 -5.62 17.09
N GLN A 550 32.00 -6.87 16.65
CA GLN A 550 33.02 -7.68 16.03
C GLN A 550 32.90 -7.67 14.50
N ALA A 551 33.95 -8.07 13.80
CA ALA A 551 33.92 -8.28 12.35
C ALA A 551 32.80 -9.25 11.92
N SER A 552 32.55 -10.29 12.70
CA SER A 552 31.44 -11.24 12.47
C SER A 552 30.06 -10.63 12.57
N ASP A 553 29.88 -9.59 13.42
CA ASP A 553 28.60 -8.85 13.50
C ASP A 553 28.35 -8.06 12.21
N VAL A 554 29.41 -7.43 11.67
CA VAL A 554 29.36 -6.69 10.42
C VAL A 554 29.07 -7.62 9.24
N ALA A 555 29.77 -8.75 9.15
CA ALA A 555 29.53 -9.75 8.12
C ALA A 555 28.09 -10.31 8.18
N THR A 556 27.60 -10.59 9.39
CA THR A 556 26.23 -11.03 9.60
C THR A 556 25.21 -9.96 9.17
N ALA A 557 25.47 -8.69 9.48
CA ALA A 557 24.62 -7.58 9.08
C ALA A 557 24.55 -7.48 7.54
N GLN A 558 25.70 -7.57 6.85
CA GLN A 558 25.75 -7.53 5.38
C GLN A 558 24.94 -8.65 4.74
N ARG A 559 25.03 -9.90 5.24
CA ARG A 559 24.21 -11.02 4.75
C ARG A 559 22.73 -10.82 4.96
N ARG A 560 22.33 -10.25 6.09
CA ARG A 560 20.91 -9.93 6.34
C ARG A 560 20.39 -8.90 5.35
N ILE A 561 21.20 -7.87 5.05
CA ILE A 561 20.89 -6.86 4.03
C ILE A 561 20.80 -7.51 2.63
N ALA A 562 21.76 -8.36 2.26
CA ALA A 562 21.73 -9.08 0.99
C ALA A 562 20.42 -9.86 0.80
N ASN A 563 19.99 -10.58 1.85
CA ASN A 563 18.71 -11.30 1.83
C ASN A 563 17.51 -10.36 1.70
N GLY A 564 17.53 -9.21 2.37
CA GLY A 564 16.51 -8.17 2.25
C GLY A 564 16.41 -7.60 0.83
N LEU A 565 17.56 -7.31 0.22
CA LEU A 565 17.63 -6.80 -1.16
C LEU A 565 17.12 -7.83 -2.19
N ARG A 566 17.41 -9.12 -2.01
CA ARG A 566 16.84 -10.19 -2.85
C ARG A 566 15.32 -10.23 -2.75
N TRP A 567 14.78 -10.05 -1.55
CA TRP A 567 13.34 -9.96 -1.39
C TRP A 567 12.78 -8.68 -2.05
N LEU A 568 13.41 -7.52 -1.82
CA LEU A 568 13.01 -6.25 -2.44
C LEU A 568 13.16 -6.25 -3.97
N SER A 569 14.04 -7.10 -4.53
CA SER A 569 14.20 -7.24 -5.98
C SER A 569 12.94 -7.79 -6.65
N LEU A 570 12.14 -8.59 -5.92
CA LEU A 570 10.88 -9.14 -6.41
C LEU A 570 9.80 -8.07 -6.65
N LEU A 571 10.00 -6.86 -6.13
CA LEU A 571 9.04 -5.75 -6.23
C LEU A 571 9.32 -4.82 -7.42
N ARG A 572 10.29 -5.17 -8.26
CA ARG A 572 10.74 -4.32 -9.34
C ARG A 572 10.71 -5.05 -10.68
N PHE A 573 10.44 -4.30 -11.75
CA PHE A 573 10.45 -4.79 -13.15
C PHE A 573 11.86 -5.13 -13.63
N ASP A 574 12.89 -4.40 -13.17
CA ASP A 574 14.30 -4.68 -13.40
C ASP A 574 14.99 -4.97 -12.05
N PRO A 575 15.14 -6.25 -11.67
CA PRO A 575 15.71 -6.64 -10.38
C PRO A 575 17.24 -6.60 -10.35
N GLN A 576 17.90 -6.42 -11.49
CA GLN A 576 19.35 -6.69 -11.64
C GLN A 576 20.20 -5.87 -10.68
N ARG A 577 19.93 -4.59 -10.53
CA ARG A 577 20.69 -3.71 -9.63
C ARG A 577 20.61 -4.18 -8.17
N ARG A 578 19.40 -4.49 -7.68
CA ARG A 578 19.20 -4.97 -6.29
C ARG A 578 19.86 -6.33 -6.07
N LEU A 579 19.87 -7.19 -7.08
CA LEU A 579 20.56 -8.48 -7.03
C LEU A 579 22.09 -8.30 -7.01
N GLN A 580 22.63 -7.40 -7.84
CA GLN A 580 24.06 -7.07 -7.84
C GLN A 580 24.51 -6.45 -6.50
N GLU A 581 23.71 -5.56 -5.92
CA GLU A 581 23.96 -5.04 -4.58
C GLU A 581 23.92 -6.14 -3.51
N ALA A 582 22.98 -7.07 -3.60
CA ALA A 582 22.91 -8.21 -2.69
C ALA A 582 24.16 -9.10 -2.80
N ASP A 583 24.60 -9.38 -4.02
CA ASP A 583 25.80 -10.20 -4.26
C ASP A 583 27.07 -9.49 -3.78
N LEU A 584 27.13 -8.15 -3.92
CA LEU A 584 28.21 -7.33 -3.36
C LEU A 584 28.27 -7.47 -1.82
N TRP A 585 27.15 -7.34 -1.14
CA TRP A 585 27.13 -7.48 0.32
C TRP A 585 27.46 -8.89 0.81
N ASP A 586 27.07 -9.94 0.09
CA ASP A 586 27.49 -11.31 0.40
C ASP A 586 28.98 -11.50 0.19
N GLU A 587 29.56 -10.96 -0.87
CA GLU A 587 31.00 -11.04 -1.13
C GLU A 587 31.79 -10.28 -0.07
N LEU A 588 31.39 -9.06 0.29
CA LEU A 588 32.03 -8.29 1.37
C LEU A 588 31.93 -9.02 2.72
N SER A 589 30.79 -9.65 3.00
CA SER A 589 30.62 -10.48 4.19
C SER A 589 31.62 -11.65 4.21
N ARG A 590 31.76 -12.36 3.09
CA ARG A 590 32.71 -13.46 2.95
C ARG A 590 34.16 -13.00 3.15
N GLN A 591 34.55 -11.89 2.53
CA GLN A 591 35.92 -11.32 2.65
C GLN A 591 36.25 -10.96 4.09
N ILE A 592 35.29 -10.41 4.84
CA ILE A 592 35.45 -10.11 6.26
C ILE A 592 35.64 -11.41 7.07
N GLU A 593 34.84 -12.44 6.80
CA GLU A 593 34.91 -13.73 7.50
C GLU A 593 36.20 -14.51 7.23
N THR A 594 36.72 -14.41 6.01
CA THR A 594 38.00 -15.06 5.63
C THR A 594 39.22 -14.23 6.02
N GLY A 595 39.03 -13.00 6.47
CA GLY A 595 40.12 -12.07 6.77
C GLY A 595 40.80 -11.47 5.53
N GLU A 596 40.19 -11.62 4.35
CA GLU A 596 40.67 -11.04 3.09
C GLU A 596 40.42 -9.52 3.05
N ALA A 597 39.39 -9.04 3.76
CA ALA A 597 39.10 -7.62 3.91
C ALA A 597 38.91 -7.26 5.38
N HIS A 598 39.41 -6.07 5.75
CA HIS A 598 39.14 -5.52 7.07
C HIS A 598 37.84 -4.68 7.02
N PRO A 599 36.94 -4.74 8.02
CA PRO A 599 35.73 -3.93 8.06
C PRO A 599 35.95 -2.44 7.85
N ARG A 600 37.17 -1.93 8.18
CA ARG A 600 37.59 -0.54 7.96
C ARG A 600 37.68 -0.12 6.49
N GLU A 601 38.16 -1.00 5.62
CA GLU A 601 38.45 -0.68 4.21
C GLU A 601 37.22 -0.32 3.41
N HIS A 602 36.07 -0.73 3.91
CA HIS A 602 34.76 -0.48 3.29
C HIS A 602 33.91 0.57 4.03
N GLY A 603 34.48 1.33 4.96
CA GLY A 603 33.78 2.37 5.71
C GLY A 603 32.70 1.87 6.68
N ILE A 604 32.66 0.57 6.94
CA ILE A 604 31.54 -0.13 7.59
C ILE A 604 31.92 -0.67 8.98
N GLY A 605 33.20 -0.70 9.32
CA GLY A 605 33.68 -1.22 10.60
C GLY A 605 33.90 -0.17 11.67
N PRO A 606 34.06 -0.59 12.94
CA PRO A 606 34.57 0.28 13.99
C PRO A 606 35.95 0.74 13.59
N LEU A 607 36.06 2.02 13.34
CA LEU A 607 37.34 2.64 13.05
C LEU A 607 38.05 2.83 14.40
N ASP A 608 39.10 2.05 14.67
CA ASP A 608 40.04 2.43 15.71
C ASP A 608 40.71 3.69 15.25
N GLY A 609 40.67 4.70 16.10
CA GLY A 609 41.40 5.89 15.85
C GLY A 609 42.92 5.57 15.75
N ASN A 610 43.49 5.89 14.64
CA ASN A 610 44.80 6.50 14.43
C ASN A 610 44.73 7.23 13.10
#